data_20e37997c2fb6a30aefa9c52a6112b90
#
_entry.id   20e37997c2fb6a30aefa9c52a6112b90
#
_cell.length_a   1.000
_cell.length_b   1.000
_cell.length_c   1.000
_cell.angle_alpha   90.00
_cell.angle_beta   90.00
_cell.angle_gamma   90.00
#
_symmetry.space_group_name_H-M   'P 1'
#
loop_
_entity.id
_entity.type
_entity.pdbx_description
1 polymer ?
#
loop_
_entity_poly.entity_id
_entity_poly.type
_entity_poly.pdbx_seq_one_letter_code
_entity_poly.pdbx_strand_id
1 'polypeptide(L)'
;MAYTRNIGAGDIEVGGMFFDARQGQVGTNGNGTVISVAGPYNEYKDYGVDASYQYLGTGKNIFTADALYVTEQQTLTGTYSQGGSSNLRNTVNSLNLNGSYWYENTYGITLAGFRNNGTADPILYANRTGSPLTQGYMVEFNINPFGKFNSFDQPWVNLRFGLQYTYYTLFDGAASNFDGAGTNAHANNTLFAYVWTAF
;
A
#
# COMPACT_ATOMS: atom_id res chain seq x y z
N MET A 1 7.04 10.82 -13.96
CA MET A 1 6.52 11.73 -15.01
C MET A 1 5.03 11.59 -14.99
N ALA A 2 4.28 12.70 -14.95
CA ALA A 2 2.81 12.67 -14.89
C ALA A 2 2.21 13.59 -15.96
N TYR A 3 1.02 13.25 -16.44
CA TYR A 3 0.20 14.03 -17.36
C TYR A 3 -1.16 14.27 -16.73
N THR A 4 -1.54 15.54 -16.58
CA THR A 4 -2.82 15.95 -15.99
C THR A 4 -3.69 16.62 -17.05
N ARG A 5 -4.99 16.31 -17.05
CA ARG A 5 -5.98 16.91 -17.94
C ARG A 5 -7.29 17.19 -17.19
N ASN A 6 -7.79 18.43 -17.33
CA ASN A 6 -9.09 18.81 -16.82
C ASN A 6 -10.20 18.23 -17.71
N ILE A 7 -11.24 17.65 -17.10
CA ILE A 7 -12.42 17.10 -17.73
C ILE A 7 -13.66 17.62 -17.03
N GLY A 8 -14.25 18.71 -17.57
CA GLY A 8 -15.39 19.37 -16.93
C GLY A 8 -15.04 19.94 -15.56
N ALA A 9 -15.75 19.48 -14.51
CA ALA A 9 -15.53 19.90 -13.12
C ALA A 9 -14.56 18.96 -12.36
N GLY A 10 -13.85 18.11 -13.08
CA GLY A 10 -12.85 17.19 -12.53
C GLY A 10 -11.57 17.21 -13.34
N ASP A 11 -10.59 16.47 -12.86
CA ASP A 11 -9.32 16.25 -13.53
C ASP A 11 -8.93 14.76 -13.48
N ILE A 12 -8.15 14.36 -14.46
CA ILE A 12 -7.50 13.05 -14.51
C ILE A 12 -6.00 13.27 -14.58
N GLU A 13 -5.27 12.49 -13.81
CA GLU A 13 -3.81 12.40 -13.88
C GLU A 13 -3.40 10.98 -14.18
N VAL A 14 -2.38 10.82 -15.02
CA VAL A 14 -1.73 9.52 -15.29
C VAL A 14 -0.24 9.71 -15.14
N GLY A 15 0.38 8.86 -14.33
CA GLY A 15 1.80 8.91 -14.02
C GLY A 15 2.54 7.61 -14.32
N GLY A 16 3.85 7.74 -14.39
CA GLY A 16 4.76 6.61 -14.45
C GLY A 16 5.99 6.87 -13.60
N MET A 17 6.47 5.84 -12.92
CA MET A 17 7.66 5.90 -12.08
C MET A 17 8.64 4.78 -12.38
N PHE A 18 9.91 5.07 -12.17
CA PHE A 18 11.00 4.10 -12.19
C PHE A 18 11.89 4.35 -10.99
N PHE A 19 12.31 3.27 -10.33
CA PHE A 19 13.25 3.31 -9.23
C PHE A 19 14.28 2.18 -9.41
N ASP A 20 15.54 2.46 -9.11
CA ASP A 20 16.65 1.48 -9.14
C ASP A 20 17.43 1.65 -7.85
N ALA A 21 17.55 0.58 -7.08
CA ALA A 21 18.26 0.57 -5.81
C ALA A 21 19.17 -0.65 -5.68
N ARG A 22 20.27 -0.46 -4.96
CA ARG A 22 21.17 -1.53 -4.58
C ARG A 22 21.31 -1.60 -3.07
N GLN A 23 21.10 -2.79 -2.53
CA GLN A 23 21.25 -3.07 -1.11
C GLN A 23 22.51 -3.91 -0.89
N GLY A 24 23.48 -3.32 -0.22
CA GLY A 24 24.67 -4.04 0.24
C GLY A 24 24.35 -5.01 1.38
N GLN A 25 25.25 -5.92 1.63
CA GLN A 25 25.13 -6.83 2.75
C GLN A 25 25.45 -6.10 4.06
N VAL A 26 24.77 -6.49 5.12
CA VAL A 26 25.05 -6.05 6.48
C VAL A 26 25.42 -7.25 7.33
N GLY A 27 26.35 -7.04 8.22
CA GLY A 27 26.78 -8.01 9.23
C GLY A 27 26.76 -7.36 10.60
N THR A 28 27.10 -8.13 11.62
CA THR A 28 27.22 -7.62 12.99
C THR A 28 28.67 -7.82 13.43
N ASN A 29 29.31 -6.76 13.93
CA ASN A 29 30.63 -6.89 14.53
C ASN A 29 30.57 -7.57 15.91
N GLY A 30 31.74 -7.87 16.48
CA GLY A 30 31.84 -8.55 17.79
C GLY A 30 31.14 -7.83 18.96
N ASN A 31 30.76 -6.55 18.80
CA ASN A 31 30.06 -5.75 19.79
C ASN A 31 28.55 -5.63 19.50
N GLY A 32 28.00 -6.40 18.54
CA GLY A 32 26.61 -6.36 18.16
C GLY A 32 26.20 -5.18 17.26
N THR A 33 27.16 -4.36 16.80
CA THR A 33 26.86 -3.22 15.91
C THR A 33 26.69 -3.70 14.48
N VAL A 34 25.62 -3.26 13.82
CA VAL A 34 25.37 -3.51 12.39
C VAL A 34 26.42 -2.76 11.57
N ILE A 35 27.10 -3.47 10.70
CA ILE A 35 28.14 -2.94 9.81
C ILE A 35 27.88 -3.36 8.36
N SER A 36 28.29 -2.53 7.41
CA SER A 36 28.34 -2.94 6.02
C SER A 36 29.49 -3.91 5.81
N VAL A 37 29.22 -5.05 5.18
CA VAL A 37 30.22 -6.06 4.83
C VAL A 37 30.42 -6.11 3.32
N ALA A 38 31.67 -6.35 2.91
CA ALA A 38 31.99 -6.57 1.50
C ALA A 38 31.31 -7.86 1.02
N GLY A 39 30.66 -7.80 -0.12
CA GLY A 39 29.99 -8.97 -0.71
C GLY A 39 29.09 -8.56 -1.87
N PRO A 40 28.46 -9.52 -2.54
CA PRO A 40 27.48 -9.25 -3.58
C PRO A 40 26.28 -8.50 -3.00
N TYR A 41 25.73 -7.56 -3.77
CA TYR A 41 24.55 -6.78 -3.41
C TYR A 41 23.29 -7.37 -4.05
N ASN A 42 22.14 -7.00 -3.50
CA ASN A 42 20.85 -7.18 -4.15
C ASN A 42 20.53 -5.94 -5.01
N GLU A 43 19.85 -6.15 -6.12
CA GLU A 43 19.36 -5.08 -6.99
C GLU A 43 17.85 -5.17 -7.08
N TYR A 44 17.19 -4.00 -6.96
CA TYR A 44 15.73 -3.84 -7.02
C TYR A 44 15.41 -2.79 -8.08
N LYS A 45 14.53 -3.14 -9.02
CA LYS A 45 14.06 -2.24 -10.06
C LYS A 45 12.54 -2.20 -10.06
N ASP A 46 11.99 -1.04 -9.74
CA ASP A 46 10.56 -0.80 -9.74
C ASP A 46 10.13 -0.05 -10.99
N TYR A 47 9.05 -0.54 -11.56
CA TYR A 47 8.32 0.10 -12.65
C TYR A 47 6.89 0.26 -12.19
N GLY A 48 6.41 1.50 -12.14
CA GLY A 48 5.06 1.79 -11.69
C GLY A 48 4.29 2.65 -12.68
N VAL A 49 2.99 2.45 -12.70
CA VAL A 49 2.03 3.31 -13.36
C VAL A 49 0.93 3.63 -12.38
N ASP A 50 0.49 4.89 -12.40
CA ASP A 50 -0.61 5.36 -11.57
C ASP A 50 -1.60 6.16 -12.42
N ALA A 51 -2.85 6.16 -11.97
CA ALA A 51 -3.89 7.02 -12.50
C ALA A 51 -4.76 7.51 -11.35
N SER A 52 -5.09 8.78 -11.37
CA SER A 52 -6.03 9.37 -10.43
C SER A 52 -7.12 10.15 -11.17
N TYR A 53 -8.29 10.18 -10.58
CA TYR A 53 -9.40 11.00 -11.01
C TYR A 53 -9.97 11.75 -9.81
N GLN A 54 -10.16 13.05 -9.97
CA GLN A 54 -10.79 13.88 -8.97
C GLN A 54 -11.95 14.67 -9.58
N TYR A 55 -13.10 14.62 -8.95
CA TYR A 55 -14.26 15.45 -9.26
C TYR A 55 -14.61 16.28 -8.03
N LEU A 56 -14.43 17.59 -8.13
CA LEU A 56 -14.72 18.53 -7.04
C LEU A 56 -16.13 19.13 -7.16
N GLY A 57 -16.70 19.15 -8.37
CA GLY A 57 -18.04 19.67 -8.64
C GLY A 57 -18.26 21.06 -8.07
N THR A 58 -19.35 21.24 -7.32
CA THR A 58 -19.65 22.45 -6.58
C THR A 58 -19.10 22.47 -5.15
N GLY A 59 -18.26 21.50 -4.79
CA GLY A 59 -17.78 21.27 -3.42
C GLY A 59 -18.77 20.50 -2.52
N LYS A 60 -20.01 20.32 -2.97
CA LYS A 60 -21.01 19.56 -2.21
C LYS A 60 -20.80 18.04 -2.31
N ASN A 61 -20.50 17.58 -3.52
CA ASN A 61 -20.21 16.18 -3.81
C ASN A 61 -18.81 16.11 -4.40
N ILE A 62 -17.90 15.46 -3.70
CA ILE A 62 -16.53 15.25 -4.13
C ILE A 62 -16.33 13.75 -4.32
N PHE A 63 -15.75 13.39 -5.43
CA PHE A 63 -15.39 12.00 -5.74
C PHE A 63 -13.92 11.95 -6.15
N THR A 64 -13.17 10.97 -5.60
CA THR A 64 -11.82 10.65 -6.04
C THR A 64 -11.71 9.16 -6.31
N ALA A 65 -10.88 8.81 -7.27
CA ALA A 65 -10.53 7.42 -7.55
C ALA A 65 -9.05 7.35 -7.92
N ASP A 66 -8.33 6.38 -7.36
CA ASP A 66 -6.91 6.19 -7.62
C ASP A 66 -6.63 4.72 -7.93
N ALA A 67 -5.69 4.50 -8.84
CA ALA A 67 -5.17 3.21 -9.20
C ALA A 67 -3.64 3.28 -9.25
N LEU A 68 -2.96 2.34 -8.60
CA LEU A 68 -1.50 2.21 -8.65
C LEU A 68 -1.15 0.76 -8.93
N TYR A 69 -0.31 0.54 -9.94
CA TYR A 69 0.31 -0.74 -10.21
C TYR A 69 1.81 -0.60 -10.23
N VAL A 70 2.50 -1.44 -9.46
CA VAL A 70 3.97 -1.48 -9.41
C VAL A 70 4.43 -2.91 -9.65
N THR A 71 5.45 -3.08 -10.46
CA THR A 71 6.20 -4.33 -10.61
C THR A 71 7.64 -4.09 -10.16
N GLU A 72 8.11 -4.88 -9.22
CA GLU A 72 9.49 -4.89 -8.73
C GLU A 72 10.21 -6.13 -9.28
N GLN A 73 11.32 -5.91 -9.95
CA GLN A 73 12.26 -6.96 -10.36
C GLN A 73 13.41 -7.00 -9.34
N GLN A 74 13.59 -8.16 -8.72
CA GLN A 74 14.60 -8.39 -7.71
C GLN A 74 15.72 -9.28 -8.28
N THR A 75 16.97 -8.87 -8.11
CA THR A 75 18.16 -9.73 -8.31
C THR A 75 18.85 -9.86 -6.95
N LEU A 76 18.61 -10.98 -6.28
CA LEU A 76 18.94 -11.20 -4.87
C LEU A 76 20.33 -11.85 -4.69
N THR A 77 21.36 -11.37 -5.39
CA THR A 77 22.68 -12.01 -5.39
C THR A 77 23.26 -12.11 -3.98
N GLY A 78 23.12 -11.07 -3.17
CA GLY A 78 23.59 -11.07 -1.78
C GLY A 78 22.83 -12.06 -0.89
N THR A 79 21.50 -12.00 -0.93
CA THR A 79 20.62 -12.87 -0.13
C THR A 79 20.75 -14.34 -0.56
N TYR A 80 20.76 -14.60 -1.88
CA TYR A 80 20.90 -15.95 -2.44
C TYR A 80 22.23 -16.58 -2.05
N SER A 81 23.35 -15.83 -2.10
CA SER A 81 24.67 -16.33 -1.74
C SER A 81 24.79 -16.73 -0.26
N GLN A 82 23.94 -16.17 0.59
CA GLN A 82 23.86 -16.50 2.03
C GLN A 82 22.80 -17.57 2.33
N GLY A 83 22.13 -18.12 1.32
CA GLY A 83 21.05 -19.10 1.52
C GLY A 83 19.74 -18.50 2.03
N GLY A 84 19.56 -17.17 1.97
CA GLY A 84 18.37 -16.47 2.42
C GLY A 84 17.25 -16.37 1.35
N SER A 85 17.46 -16.94 0.16
CA SER A 85 16.48 -17.02 -0.91
C SER A 85 16.65 -18.30 -1.69
N SER A 86 15.56 -18.91 -2.16
CA SER A 86 15.59 -20.07 -3.07
C SER A 86 15.90 -19.66 -4.50
N ASN A 87 15.59 -18.43 -4.86
CA ASN A 87 15.73 -17.90 -6.21
C ASN A 87 16.73 -16.76 -6.26
N LEU A 88 17.55 -16.73 -7.32
CA LEU A 88 18.42 -15.58 -7.60
C LEU A 88 17.61 -14.36 -8.06
N ARG A 89 16.47 -14.59 -8.73
CA ARG A 89 15.61 -13.55 -9.27
C ARG A 89 14.17 -13.80 -8.87
N ASN A 90 13.54 -12.76 -8.36
CA ASN A 90 12.12 -12.72 -8.04
C ASN A 90 11.46 -11.51 -8.69
N THR A 91 10.15 -11.58 -8.84
CA THR A 91 9.31 -10.46 -9.25
C THR A 91 8.19 -10.30 -8.22
N VAL A 92 7.92 -9.09 -7.80
CA VAL A 92 6.78 -8.75 -6.94
C VAL A 92 5.92 -7.73 -7.66
N ASN A 93 4.61 -7.94 -7.65
CA ASN A 93 3.64 -7.01 -8.22
C ASN A 93 2.68 -6.55 -7.13
N SER A 94 2.37 -5.26 -7.13
CA SER A 94 1.42 -4.63 -6.23
C SER A 94 0.36 -3.87 -7.05
N LEU A 95 -0.90 -4.15 -6.78
CA LEU A 95 -2.05 -3.41 -7.30
C LEU A 95 -2.82 -2.82 -6.14
N ASN A 96 -3.06 -1.52 -6.17
CA ASN A 96 -3.89 -0.80 -5.23
C ASN A 96 -4.92 0.01 -5.99
N LEU A 97 -6.17 -0.11 -5.60
CA LEU A 97 -7.30 0.63 -6.16
C LEU A 97 -8.06 1.25 -5.00
N ASN A 98 -8.44 2.51 -5.10
CA ASN A 98 -9.32 3.13 -4.12
C ASN A 98 -10.30 4.09 -4.80
N GLY A 99 -11.43 4.33 -4.15
CA GLY A 99 -12.39 5.34 -4.52
C GLY A 99 -13.03 5.92 -3.28
N SER A 100 -13.09 7.24 -3.21
CA SER A 100 -13.67 7.97 -2.09
C SER A 100 -14.79 8.88 -2.57
N TYR A 101 -15.82 8.98 -1.76
CA TYR A 101 -16.90 9.93 -1.94
C TYR A 101 -17.09 10.76 -0.67
N TRP A 102 -17.19 12.08 -0.83
CA TRP A 102 -17.43 13.02 0.24
C TRP A 102 -18.67 13.83 -0.03
N TYR A 103 -19.53 13.90 0.96
CA TYR A 103 -20.71 14.75 0.95
C TYR A 103 -20.52 15.96 1.87
N GLU A 104 -20.61 17.16 1.29
CA GLU A 104 -20.46 18.46 1.96
C GLU A 104 -19.17 18.58 2.80
N ASN A 105 -18.08 17.93 2.37
CA ASN A 105 -16.81 17.83 3.11
C ASN A 105 -16.96 17.27 4.55
N THR A 106 -18.16 16.79 4.89
CA THR A 106 -18.49 16.34 6.26
C THR A 106 -18.49 14.83 6.39
N TYR A 107 -19.10 14.13 5.44
CA TYR A 107 -19.23 12.67 5.50
C TYR A 107 -18.46 12.06 4.33
N GLY A 108 -17.56 11.15 4.65
CA GLY A 108 -16.76 10.45 3.66
C GLY A 108 -16.90 8.93 3.76
N ILE A 109 -16.89 8.27 2.61
CA ILE A 109 -16.71 6.83 2.51
C ILE A 109 -15.60 6.55 1.51
N THR A 110 -14.69 5.64 1.86
CA THR A 110 -13.65 5.14 0.97
C THR A 110 -13.77 3.63 0.86
N LEU A 111 -13.69 3.14 -0.36
CA LEU A 111 -13.57 1.71 -0.66
C LEU A 111 -12.22 1.50 -1.34
N ALA A 112 -11.49 0.47 -0.93
CA ALA A 112 -10.24 0.11 -1.55
C ALA A 112 -10.11 -1.41 -1.74
N GLY A 113 -9.32 -1.80 -2.73
CA GLY A 113 -8.89 -3.17 -2.94
C GLY A 113 -7.39 -3.20 -3.18
N PHE A 114 -6.72 -4.22 -2.66
CA PHE A 114 -5.28 -4.39 -2.84
C PHE A 114 -4.93 -5.85 -3.13
N ARG A 115 -3.88 -6.02 -3.92
CA ARG A 115 -3.30 -7.33 -4.21
C ARG A 115 -1.81 -7.22 -4.41
N ASN A 116 -1.05 -7.96 -3.59
CA ASN A 116 0.37 -8.17 -3.76
C ASN A 116 0.59 -9.62 -4.17
N ASN A 117 1.34 -9.87 -5.23
CA ASN A 117 1.67 -11.20 -5.70
C ASN A 117 3.08 -11.20 -6.29
N GLY A 118 3.68 -12.37 -6.40
CA GLY A 118 5.05 -12.47 -6.92
C GLY A 118 5.52 -13.89 -7.11
N THR A 119 6.77 -14.01 -7.48
CA THR A 119 7.46 -15.30 -7.61
C THR A 119 7.49 -16.03 -6.27
N ALA A 120 7.10 -17.29 -6.24
CA ALA A 120 7.20 -18.09 -5.03
C ALA A 120 8.68 -18.34 -4.66
N ASP A 121 9.00 -18.11 -3.39
CA ASP A 121 10.32 -18.34 -2.82
C ASP A 121 10.17 -18.80 -1.35
N PRO A 122 10.19 -20.11 -1.10
CA PRO A 122 9.93 -20.68 0.23
C PRO A 122 10.91 -20.23 1.32
N ILE A 123 12.16 -19.93 0.95
CA ILE A 123 13.17 -19.47 1.93
C ILE A 123 12.96 -17.98 2.22
N LEU A 124 12.79 -17.16 1.19
CA LEU A 124 12.66 -15.71 1.34
C LEU A 124 11.43 -15.31 2.14
N TYR A 125 10.27 -15.91 1.82
CA TYR A 125 9.02 -15.57 2.51
C TYR A 125 8.80 -16.37 3.79
N ALA A 126 9.48 -17.51 3.96
CA ALA A 126 9.42 -18.36 5.15
C ALA A 126 7.98 -18.70 5.62
N ASN A 127 7.00 -18.68 4.69
CA ASN A 127 5.63 -19.06 4.92
C ASN A 127 5.30 -20.44 4.30
N ARG A 128 4.16 -21.02 4.65
CA ARG A 128 3.76 -22.37 4.20
C ARG A 128 3.66 -22.51 2.68
N THR A 129 3.23 -21.46 1.99
CA THR A 129 3.01 -21.49 0.54
C THR A 129 4.24 -21.07 -0.27
N GLY A 130 5.23 -20.48 0.39
CA GLY A 130 6.38 -19.85 -0.27
C GLY A 130 5.98 -18.63 -1.11
N SER A 131 4.79 -18.06 -0.92
CA SER A 131 4.23 -17.02 -1.79
C SER A 131 3.98 -15.73 -1.02
N PRO A 132 4.27 -14.54 -1.63
CA PRO A 132 3.93 -13.24 -1.04
C PRO A 132 2.47 -12.85 -1.30
N LEU A 133 1.66 -13.72 -1.89
CA LEU A 133 0.31 -13.38 -2.33
C LEU A 133 -0.57 -12.97 -1.15
N THR A 134 -0.91 -11.69 -1.10
CA THR A 134 -1.83 -11.11 -0.11
C THR A 134 -2.84 -10.24 -0.83
N GLN A 135 -4.13 -10.42 -0.52
CA GLN A 135 -5.22 -9.73 -1.18
C GLN A 135 -6.33 -9.41 -0.18
N GLY A 136 -6.93 -8.24 -0.34
CA GLY A 136 -8.02 -7.83 0.53
C GLY A 136 -8.75 -6.60 0.03
N TYR A 137 -9.71 -6.19 0.85
CA TYR A 137 -10.54 -5.01 0.65
C TYR A 137 -10.54 -4.17 1.92
N MET A 138 -10.75 -2.87 1.75
CA MET A 138 -10.88 -1.92 2.86
C MET A 138 -12.11 -1.07 2.65
N VAL A 139 -12.82 -0.80 3.75
CA VAL A 139 -13.85 0.21 3.83
C VAL A 139 -13.48 1.19 4.95
N GLU A 140 -13.62 2.48 4.68
CA GLU A 140 -13.37 3.52 5.66
C GLU A 140 -14.53 4.51 5.66
N PHE A 141 -15.01 4.85 6.86
CA PHE A 141 -15.99 5.91 7.08
C PHE A 141 -15.32 7.08 7.78
N ASN A 142 -15.64 8.29 7.35
CA ASN A 142 -15.08 9.51 7.87
C ASN A 142 -16.16 10.52 8.21
N ILE A 143 -15.93 11.27 9.29
CA ILE A 143 -16.75 12.41 9.68
C ILE A 143 -15.84 13.60 9.99
N ASN A 144 -16.08 14.72 9.30
CA ASN A 144 -15.47 16.02 9.60
C ASN A 144 -16.55 16.94 10.15
N PRO A 145 -16.71 17.10 11.46
CA PRO A 145 -17.76 17.94 12.04
C PRO A 145 -17.72 19.38 11.57
N PHE A 146 -16.52 19.89 11.29
CA PHE A 146 -16.27 21.26 10.80
C PHE A 146 -15.95 21.34 9.31
N GLY A 147 -16.29 20.31 8.53
CA GLY A 147 -16.00 20.24 7.10
C GLY A 147 -16.84 21.16 6.23
N LYS A 148 -18.02 21.60 6.70
CA LYS A 148 -18.88 22.53 5.96
C LYS A 148 -18.27 23.92 5.86
N PHE A 149 -18.38 24.52 4.69
CA PHE A 149 -18.05 25.92 4.50
C PHE A 149 -18.89 26.78 5.46
N ASN A 150 -18.27 27.71 6.19
CA ASN A 150 -18.85 28.52 7.27
C ASN A 150 -19.17 27.77 8.59
N SER A 151 -18.53 26.64 8.86
CA SER A 151 -18.51 26.10 10.23
C SER A 151 -17.88 27.13 11.18
N PHE A 152 -18.39 27.19 12.41
CA PHE A 152 -18.00 28.28 13.33
C PHE A 152 -16.51 28.23 13.74
N ASP A 153 -15.87 27.06 13.64
CA ASP A 153 -14.47 26.83 13.97
C ASP A 153 -13.50 26.92 12.76
N GLN A 154 -14.01 27.18 11.54
CA GLN A 154 -13.15 27.42 10.39
C GLN A 154 -12.62 28.86 10.40
N PRO A 155 -11.32 29.10 10.13
CA PRO A 155 -10.27 28.14 9.71
C PRO A 155 -9.41 27.60 10.88
N TRP A 156 -9.79 27.81 12.14
CA TRP A 156 -8.92 27.65 13.30
C TRP A 156 -8.68 26.20 13.72
N VAL A 157 -9.70 25.35 13.61
CA VAL A 157 -9.62 23.93 13.98
C VAL A 157 -10.34 23.09 12.95
N ASN A 158 -9.73 22.01 12.54
CA ASN A 158 -10.39 20.96 11.77
C ASN A 158 -10.18 19.61 12.46
N LEU A 159 -11.26 18.82 12.55
CA LEU A 159 -11.27 17.49 13.12
C LEU A 159 -11.79 16.49 12.12
N ARG A 160 -11.13 15.34 12.00
CA ARG A 160 -11.61 14.20 11.23
C ARG A 160 -11.59 12.96 12.12
N PHE A 161 -12.72 12.30 12.22
CA PHE A 161 -12.84 10.98 12.81
C PHE A 161 -12.94 9.95 11.70
N GLY A 162 -12.11 8.92 11.78
CA GLY A 162 -12.11 7.83 10.80
C GLY A 162 -12.25 6.48 11.47
N LEU A 163 -13.02 5.59 10.82
CA LEU A 163 -13.15 4.18 11.17
C LEU A 163 -12.92 3.35 9.92
N GLN A 164 -11.86 2.56 9.93
CA GLN A 164 -11.44 1.71 8.82
C GLN A 164 -11.52 0.24 9.21
N TYR A 165 -12.05 -0.58 8.30
CA TYR A 165 -12.00 -2.02 8.39
C TYR A 165 -11.32 -2.61 7.17
N THR A 166 -10.29 -3.45 7.40
CA THR A 166 -9.59 -4.18 6.35
C THR A 166 -9.91 -5.66 6.46
N TYR A 167 -10.35 -6.25 5.35
CA TYR A 167 -10.68 -7.66 5.22
C TYR A 167 -9.71 -8.35 4.27
N TYR A 168 -9.06 -9.42 4.75
CA TYR A 168 -8.11 -10.22 3.96
C TYR A 168 -8.81 -11.46 3.40
N THR A 169 -8.82 -11.58 2.06
CA THR A 169 -9.31 -12.77 1.35
C THR A 169 -8.22 -13.81 1.16
N LEU A 170 -6.98 -13.35 1.00
CA LEU A 170 -5.76 -14.16 0.92
C LEU A 170 -4.67 -13.51 1.78
N PHE A 171 -3.90 -14.32 2.47
CA PHE A 171 -2.73 -13.90 3.22
C PHE A 171 -1.64 -14.96 3.05
N ASP A 172 -0.40 -14.53 2.72
CA ASP A 172 0.74 -15.41 2.49
C ASP A 172 0.41 -16.61 1.56
N GLY A 173 -0.33 -16.33 0.47
CA GLY A 173 -0.66 -17.30 -0.56
C GLY A 173 -1.89 -18.17 -0.29
N ALA A 174 -2.58 -18.05 0.85
CA ALA A 174 -3.70 -18.92 1.17
C ALA A 174 -4.88 -18.17 1.83
N ALA A 175 -6.10 -18.65 1.59
CA ALA A 175 -7.30 -18.19 2.29
C ALA A 175 -7.44 -18.85 3.67
N SER A 176 -6.95 -20.09 3.81
CA SER A 176 -7.01 -20.87 5.04
C SER A 176 -5.66 -21.49 5.35
N ASN A 177 -5.38 -21.65 6.65
CA ASN A 177 -4.16 -22.30 7.14
C ASN A 177 -2.88 -21.74 6.48
N PHE A 178 -2.76 -20.42 6.38
CA PHE A 178 -1.62 -19.78 5.71
C PHE A 178 -0.30 -20.00 6.45
N ASP A 179 -0.35 -20.15 7.76
CA ASP A 179 0.81 -20.34 8.66
C ASP A 179 1.17 -21.82 8.89
N GLY A 180 0.34 -22.77 8.43
CA GLY A 180 0.49 -24.19 8.74
C GLY A 180 -0.05 -24.61 10.12
N ALA A 181 -0.48 -23.68 10.96
CA ALA A 181 -1.05 -23.89 12.29
C ALA A 181 -2.57 -23.82 12.32
N GLY A 182 -3.22 -23.60 11.16
CA GLY A 182 -4.66 -23.55 11.02
C GLY A 182 -5.23 -22.14 10.93
N THR A 183 -4.40 -21.09 10.92
CA THR A 183 -4.87 -19.70 10.87
C THR A 183 -5.36 -19.33 9.47
N ASN A 184 -6.53 -18.71 9.39
CA ASN A 184 -7.13 -18.28 8.14
C ASN A 184 -6.79 -16.81 7.83
N ALA A 185 -6.81 -16.42 6.55
CA ALA A 185 -6.50 -15.05 6.12
C ALA A 185 -7.30 -13.98 6.85
N HIS A 186 -8.59 -14.23 7.12
CA HIS A 186 -9.46 -13.29 7.83
C HIS A 186 -9.12 -13.09 9.31
N ALA A 187 -8.26 -13.92 9.91
CA ALA A 187 -7.73 -13.67 11.25
C ALA A 187 -6.81 -12.44 11.31
N ASN A 188 -6.32 -11.96 10.14
CA ASN A 188 -5.57 -10.72 10.01
C ASN A 188 -6.45 -9.49 9.78
N ASN A 189 -7.78 -9.64 9.75
CA ASN A 189 -8.68 -8.51 9.60
C ASN A 189 -8.44 -7.49 10.71
N THR A 190 -8.40 -6.22 10.34
CA THR A 190 -8.09 -5.14 11.26
C THR A 190 -9.20 -4.10 11.29
N LEU A 191 -9.51 -3.63 12.49
CA LEU A 191 -10.33 -2.45 12.71
C LEU A 191 -9.44 -1.35 13.26
N PHE A 192 -9.41 -0.21 12.57
CA PHE A 192 -8.60 0.93 12.94
C PHE A 192 -9.48 2.17 13.10
N ALA A 193 -9.40 2.82 14.25
CA ALA A 193 -10.09 4.08 14.53
C ALA A 193 -9.07 5.18 14.78
N TYR A 194 -9.28 6.36 14.22
CA TYR A 194 -8.36 7.47 14.39
C TYR A 194 -9.08 8.82 14.49
N VAL A 195 -8.39 9.76 15.10
CA VAL A 195 -8.74 11.18 15.09
C VAL A 195 -7.58 11.95 14.51
N TRP A 196 -7.86 12.73 13.49
CA TRP A 196 -6.91 13.67 12.91
C TRP A 196 -7.33 15.10 13.24
N THR A 197 -6.37 15.93 13.62
CA THR A 197 -6.58 17.32 13.99
C THR A 197 -5.65 18.23 13.19
N ALA A 198 -6.15 19.36 12.73
CA ALA A 198 -5.36 20.46 12.18
C ALA A 198 -5.75 21.77 12.86
N PHE A 199 -4.76 22.61 13.16
CA PHE A 199 -4.90 23.93 13.78
C PHE A 199 -3.78 24.86 13.35
#